data_5352bcec5de45e602488798ce61fac1e
#
_entry.id   5352bcec5de45e602488798ce61fac1e
#
_cell.length_a   1.000
_cell.length_b   1.000
_cell.length_c   1.000
_cell.angle_alpha   90.00
_cell.angle_beta   90.00
_cell.angle_gamma   90.00
#
_symmetry.space_group_name_H-M   'P 1'
#
loop_
_entity.id
_entity.type
_entity.pdbx_description
1 polymer ?
#
loop_
_entity_poly.entity_id
_entity_poly.type
_entity_poly.pdbx_seq_one_letter_code
_entity_poly.pdbx_strand_id
1 'polypeptide(L)'
;MFGKGGKKVAGEAAEDVYKGGSGSWDMPPEGGSVINGIEYSQHAMERMAPDTPSVRAELSRRAERTAEQRGYKVGTKEYNDFCVKYADPRNIPPSVIEDAIASTKALVGNRPNTFIHETADVKIVINSSGKVVTVISK
;
A
#
# COMPACT_ATOMS: atom_id res chain seq x y z
N MET A 1 -21.46 11.50 -11.92
CA MET A 1 -20.99 11.21 -12.11
C MET A 1 -20.51 11.28 -12.02
N PHE A 2 -21.39 11.02 -11.86
CA PHE A 2 -20.87 10.74 -11.76
C PHE A 2 -20.04 11.06 -11.72
N GLY A 3 -20.19 10.79 -11.31
CA GLY A 3 -19.38 10.75 -11.32
C GLY A 3 -18.86 10.94 -11.21
N LYS A 4 -18.77 10.80 -10.93
CA LYS A 4 -18.23 10.66 -10.99
C LYS A 4 -17.44 10.68 -10.94
N GLY A 5 -18.28 10.27 -10.93
CA GLY A 5 -17.46 10.02 -10.90
C GLY A 5 -16.94 9.91 -10.80
N GLY A 6 -17.20 9.42 -10.77
CA GLY A 6 -16.56 9.10 -10.72
C GLY A 6 -16.28 8.92 -10.57
N LYS A 7 -15.93 8.59 -10.25
CA LYS A 7 -15.68 8.18 -10.19
C LYS A 7 -15.30 7.99 -9.93
N LYS A 8 -15.50 7.81 -9.71
CA LYS A 8 -15.29 7.43 -9.64
C LYS A 8 -14.85 7.34 -9.38
N VAL A 9 -15.29 7.18 -9.23
CA VAL A 9 -14.98 6.95 -9.15
C VAL A 9 -14.81 6.91 -8.95
N ALA A 10 -15.15 6.80 -8.65
CA ALA A 10 -15.01 6.65 -8.59
C ALA A 10 -14.90 6.74 -8.28
N GLY A 11 -15.55 6.58 -8.19
CA GLY A 11 -15.45 6.55 -8.08
C GLY A 11 -15.60 6.62 -7.66
N GLU A 12 -15.45 6.34 -7.40
CA GLU A 12 -15.58 6.29 -7.16
C GLU A 12 -15.54 6.13 -6.79
N ALA A 13 -15.77 6.10 -6.65
CA ALA A 13 -15.73 5.87 -6.59
C ALA A 13 -15.75 5.86 -6.17
N ALA A 14 -16.00 5.74 -5.95
CA ALA A 14 -15.95 5.60 -5.79
C ALA A 14 -15.92 5.96 -5.18
N GLU A 15 -16.19 5.90 -4.75
CA GLU A 15 -16.13 6.06 -4.35
C GLU A 15 -16.14 5.98 -3.72
N ASP A 16 -16.48 5.81 -3.45
CA ASP A 16 -16.43 5.51 -2.94
C ASP A 16 -16.59 4.97 -2.53
N VAL A 17 -16.75 4.67 -3.03
CA VAL A 17 -16.96 3.91 -2.54
C VAL A 17 -16.88 3.60 -1.34
N TYR A 18 -16.50 3.19 -1.20
CA TYR A 18 -16.55 2.98 0.13
C TYR A 18 -16.11 4.17 0.86
N LYS A 19 -16.41 4.23 1.93
CA LYS A 19 -16.38 5.31 2.52
C LYS A 19 -15.34 5.58 3.31
N GLY A 20 -14.94 6.69 3.32
CA GLY A 20 -13.91 7.05 4.18
C GLY A 20 -12.64 6.28 4.00
N GLY A 21 -12.71 5.21 3.37
CA GLY A 21 -11.53 4.39 3.14
C GLY A 21 -10.84 3.89 4.38
N SER A 22 -11.35 4.19 5.58
CA SER A 22 -10.69 3.76 6.79
C SER A 22 -10.65 2.24 6.90
N GLY A 23 -11.70 1.57 6.45
CA GLY A 23 -11.72 0.12 6.43
C GLY A 23 -10.66 -0.46 5.52
N SER A 24 -10.31 0.26 4.46
CA SER A 24 -9.28 -0.17 3.53
C SER A 24 -7.89 -0.14 4.16
N TRP A 25 -7.66 0.78 5.07
CA TRP A 25 -6.38 0.83 5.77
C TRP A 25 -6.32 -0.21 6.88
N ASP A 26 -7.42 -0.41 7.61
CA ASP A 26 -7.47 -1.34 8.74
C ASP A 26 -7.24 -2.78 8.30
N MET A 27 -7.74 -3.16 7.15
CA MET A 27 -7.53 -4.48 6.55
C MET A 27 -7.32 -4.25 5.06
N PRO A 28 -6.06 -4.26 4.59
CA PRO A 28 -5.78 -3.85 3.22
C PRO A 28 -6.45 -4.75 2.19
N PRO A 29 -7.20 -4.17 1.26
CA PRO A 29 -7.84 -4.95 0.21
C PRO A 29 -6.82 -5.44 -0.80
N GLU A 30 -7.12 -6.55 -1.46
CA GLU A 30 -6.30 -6.99 -2.59
C GLU A 30 -6.53 -6.02 -3.75
N GLY A 31 -5.45 -5.77 -4.49
CA GLY A 31 -5.50 -4.89 -5.65
C GLY A 31 -5.26 -3.41 -5.35
N GLY A 32 -5.10 -3.05 -4.07
CA GLY A 32 -4.86 -1.66 -3.70
C GLY A 32 -6.15 -0.91 -3.39
N SER A 33 -6.05 0.40 -3.28
CA SER A 33 -7.20 1.22 -2.90
C SER A 33 -6.97 2.67 -3.32
N VAL A 34 -8.04 3.46 -3.27
CA VAL A 34 -7.97 4.92 -3.41
C VAL A 34 -8.53 5.53 -2.13
N ILE A 35 -7.72 6.36 -1.47
CA ILE A 35 -8.11 7.01 -0.22
C ILE A 35 -7.83 8.50 -0.37
N ASN A 36 -8.87 9.32 -0.18
CA ASN A 36 -8.76 10.78 -0.30
C ASN A 36 -8.12 11.21 -1.62
N GLY A 37 -8.46 10.52 -2.71
CA GLY A 37 -7.97 10.85 -4.04
C GLY A 37 -6.58 10.34 -4.36
N ILE A 38 -5.91 9.69 -3.43
CA ILE A 38 -4.57 9.13 -3.66
C ILE A 38 -4.70 7.64 -3.90
N GLU A 39 -4.14 7.18 -4.99
CA GLU A 39 -4.16 5.77 -5.35
C GLU A 39 -2.97 5.06 -4.68
N TYR A 40 -3.25 3.91 -4.07
CA TYR A 40 -2.25 3.10 -3.38
C TYR A 40 -2.20 1.72 -4.01
N SER A 41 -1.00 1.21 -4.23
CA SER A 41 -0.85 -0.18 -4.68
C SER A 41 -1.21 -1.14 -3.55
N GLN A 42 -1.46 -2.40 -3.90
CA GLN A 42 -1.67 -3.43 -2.88
C GLN A 42 -0.48 -3.51 -1.93
N HIS A 43 0.74 -3.49 -2.47
CA HIS A 43 1.95 -3.55 -1.66
C HIS A 43 2.02 -2.37 -0.68
N ALA A 44 1.70 -1.15 -1.15
CA ALA A 44 1.72 0.02 -0.27
C ALA A 44 0.69 -0.12 0.86
N MET A 45 -0.53 -0.56 0.53
CA MET A 45 -1.57 -0.74 1.53
C MET A 45 -1.17 -1.80 2.57
N GLU A 46 -0.53 -2.87 2.13
CA GLU A 46 -0.08 -3.92 3.04
C GLU A 46 1.02 -3.42 3.97
N ARG A 47 1.92 -2.58 3.47
CA ARG A 47 2.97 -1.97 4.30
C ARG A 47 2.41 -0.96 5.29
N MET A 48 1.38 -0.21 4.89
CA MET A 48 0.74 0.78 5.75
C MET A 48 -0.12 0.17 6.83
N ALA A 49 -0.63 -1.04 6.62
CA ALA A 49 -1.65 -1.66 7.47
C ALA A 49 -1.27 -1.66 8.94
N PRO A 50 -2.27 -1.61 9.84
CA PRO A 50 -1.97 -1.67 11.26
C PRO A 50 -1.36 -3.01 11.64
N ASP A 51 -0.45 -3.00 12.59
CA ASP A 51 0.24 -4.21 13.03
C ASP A 51 -0.62 -4.91 14.10
N THR A 52 -1.58 -5.68 13.63
CA THR A 52 -2.50 -6.43 14.48
C THR A 52 -2.44 -7.90 14.13
N PRO A 53 -2.86 -8.79 15.06
CA PRO A 53 -2.89 -10.22 14.74
C PRO A 53 -3.74 -10.57 13.53
N SER A 54 -4.88 -9.88 13.34
CA SER A 54 -5.75 -10.14 12.19
C SER A 54 -5.08 -9.77 10.88
N VAL A 55 -4.41 -8.61 10.84
CA VAL A 55 -3.69 -8.17 9.65
C VAL A 55 -2.53 -9.11 9.37
N ARG A 56 -1.76 -9.46 10.39
CA ARG A 56 -0.63 -10.37 10.20
C ARG A 56 -1.07 -11.73 9.68
N ALA A 57 -2.19 -12.25 10.18
CA ALA A 57 -2.73 -13.52 9.69
C ALA A 57 -3.11 -13.43 8.22
N GLU A 58 -3.77 -12.35 7.82
CA GLU A 58 -4.15 -12.16 6.42
C GLU A 58 -2.93 -11.99 5.52
N LEU A 59 -1.95 -11.20 5.93
CA LEU A 59 -0.74 -11.00 5.15
C LEU A 59 0.08 -12.29 5.04
N SER A 60 0.11 -13.09 6.10
CA SER A 60 0.78 -14.39 6.05
C SER A 60 0.13 -15.31 5.02
N ARG A 61 -1.20 -15.32 4.96
CA ARG A 61 -1.92 -16.10 3.96
C ARG A 61 -1.59 -15.66 2.53
N ARG A 62 -1.56 -14.34 2.32
CA ARG A 62 -1.20 -13.79 1.01
C ARG A 62 0.24 -14.11 0.65
N ALA A 63 1.13 -14.08 1.64
CA ALA A 63 2.54 -14.39 1.44
C ALA A 63 2.72 -15.83 0.98
N GLU A 64 2.05 -16.76 1.66
CA GLU A 64 2.12 -18.18 1.31
C GLU A 64 1.60 -18.43 -0.10
N ARG A 65 0.45 -17.86 -0.42
CA ARG A 65 -0.13 -17.99 -1.76
C ARG A 65 0.80 -17.45 -2.84
N THR A 66 1.37 -16.27 -2.58
CA THR A 66 2.26 -15.64 -3.56
C THR A 66 3.56 -16.42 -3.71
N ALA A 67 4.11 -16.92 -2.60
CA ALA A 67 5.33 -17.72 -2.64
C ALA A 67 5.12 -18.98 -3.49
N GLU A 68 3.99 -19.65 -3.31
CA GLU A 68 3.66 -20.83 -4.09
C GLU A 68 3.49 -20.50 -5.57
N GLN A 69 2.83 -19.37 -5.88
CA GLN A 69 2.68 -18.91 -7.26
C GLN A 69 4.03 -18.63 -7.93
N ARG A 70 5.02 -18.23 -7.14
CA ARG A 70 6.37 -17.95 -7.65
C ARG A 70 7.25 -19.19 -7.68
N GLY A 71 6.73 -20.33 -7.27
CA GLY A 71 7.46 -21.59 -7.33
C GLY A 71 8.32 -21.90 -6.11
N TYR A 72 8.23 -21.12 -5.05
CA TYR A 72 8.94 -21.46 -3.81
C TYR A 72 8.26 -22.65 -3.16
N LYS A 73 9.07 -23.55 -2.59
CA LYS A 73 8.56 -24.77 -1.97
C LYS A 73 8.41 -24.58 -0.46
N VAL A 74 7.27 -25.01 0.06
CA VAL A 74 6.98 -24.97 1.49
C VAL A 74 8.09 -25.67 2.26
N GLY A 75 8.52 -25.06 3.35
CA GLY A 75 9.56 -25.61 4.22
C GLY A 75 10.98 -25.25 3.85
N THR A 76 11.18 -24.54 2.72
CA THR A 76 12.52 -24.10 2.34
C THR A 76 12.83 -22.73 2.98
N LYS A 77 14.13 -22.43 3.05
CA LYS A 77 14.56 -21.12 3.56
C LYS A 77 14.03 -19.99 2.67
N GLU A 78 14.06 -20.18 1.35
CA GLU A 78 13.56 -19.19 0.41
C GLU A 78 12.09 -18.87 0.63
N TYR A 79 11.28 -19.90 0.84
CA TYR A 79 9.86 -19.74 1.12
C TYR A 79 9.66 -18.96 2.41
N ASN A 80 10.36 -19.35 3.46
CA ASN A 80 10.20 -18.71 4.76
C ASN A 80 10.68 -17.26 4.74
N ASP A 81 11.81 -16.99 4.11
CA ASP A 81 12.35 -15.62 3.99
C ASP A 81 11.37 -14.73 3.22
N PHE A 82 10.80 -15.25 2.13
CA PHE A 82 9.83 -14.50 1.35
C PHE A 82 8.62 -14.13 2.19
N CYS A 83 8.07 -15.09 2.93
CA CYS A 83 6.88 -14.86 3.74
C CYS A 83 7.14 -13.85 4.87
N VAL A 84 8.29 -13.93 5.50
CA VAL A 84 8.67 -12.97 6.56
C VAL A 84 8.76 -11.56 6.00
N LYS A 85 9.37 -11.40 4.84
CA LYS A 85 9.49 -10.07 4.21
C LYS A 85 8.14 -9.54 3.74
N TYR A 86 7.27 -10.42 3.27
CA TYR A 86 5.97 -10.02 2.75
C TYR A 86 5.06 -9.49 3.85
N ALA A 87 4.95 -10.20 4.95
CA ALA A 87 4.03 -9.86 6.04
C ALA A 87 4.69 -8.88 6.99
N ASP A 88 4.70 -7.61 6.61
CA ASP A 88 5.40 -6.55 7.34
C ASP A 88 4.55 -5.28 7.43
N PRO A 89 3.44 -5.32 8.21
CA PRO A 89 2.62 -4.13 8.41
C PRO A 89 3.34 -3.14 9.33
N ARG A 90 3.33 -1.86 8.95
CA ARG A 90 4.13 -0.84 9.62
C ARG A 90 3.30 0.20 10.35
N ASN A 91 2.00 0.04 10.37
CA ASN A 91 1.09 0.90 11.12
C ASN A 91 1.26 2.38 10.73
N ILE A 92 1.15 2.66 9.44
CA ILE A 92 1.27 4.02 8.91
C ILE A 92 -0.08 4.43 8.33
N PRO A 93 -0.85 5.26 9.04
CA PRO A 93 -2.17 5.66 8.54
C PRO A 93 -2.06 6.57 7.32
N PRO A 94 -3.11 6.61 6.48
CA PRO A 94 -3.11 7.44 5.28
C PRO A 94 -2.81 8.91 5.52
N SER A 95 -3.18 9.45 6.69
CA SER A 95 -2.91 10.85 7.00
C SER A 95 -1.40 11.15 7.04
N VAL A 96 -0.59 10.20 7.48
CA VAL A 96 0.86 10.37 7.50
C VAL A 96 1.40 10.48 6.07
N ILE A 97 0.85 9.65 5.16
CA ILE A 97 1.24 9.69 3.75
C ILE A 97 0.85 11.03 3.12
N GLU A 98 -0.39 11.46 3.38
CA GLU A 98 -0.90 12.72 2.83
C GLU A 98 -0.07 13.90 3.30
N ASP A 99 0.27 13.93 4.59
CA ASP A 99 1.10 14.98 5.15
C ASP A 99 2.50 14.98 4.53
N ALA A 100 3.09 13.81 4.35
CA ALA A 100 4.42 13.71 3.78
C ALA A 100 4.44 14.21 2.34
N ILE A 101 3.44 13.85 1.55
CA ILE A 101 3.35 14.30 0.16
C ILE A 101 3.15 15.81 0.10
N ALA A 102 2.31 16.35 0.99
CA ALA A 102 1.99 17.77 0.98
C ALA A 102 3.15 18.64 1.50
N SER A 103 3.98 18.12 2.39
CA SER A 103 5.01 18.90 3.07
C SER A 103 6.41 18.77 2.48
N THR A 104 6.60 17.91 1.48
CA THR A 104 7.93 17.70 0.90
C THR A 104 7.86 17.80 -0.61
N LYS A 105 9.02 18.03 -1.24
CA LYS A 105 9.13 18.00 -2.68
C LYS A 105 9.45 16.59 -3.15
N ALA A 106 8.90 16.24 -4.30
CA ALA A 106 9.21 14.96 -4.93
C ALA A 106 10.65 14.99 -5.43
N LEU A 107 11.40 13.97 -5.06
CA LEU A 107 12.76 13.76 -5.57
C LEU A 107 12.74 12.57 -6.52
N VAL A 108 13.68 12.55 -7.47
CA VAL A 108 13.78 11.43 -8.41
C VAL A 108 14.16 10.17 -7.64
N GLY A 109 13.40 9.09 -7.91
CA GLY A 109 13.64 7.81 -7.26
C GLY A 109 14.71 7.00 -7.97
N ASN A 110 15.04 5.84 -7.38
CA ASN A 110 16.07 4.96 -7.91
C ASN A 110 15.64 4.23 -9.17
N ARG A 111 14.33 4.02 -9.35
CA ARG A 111 13.81 3.34 -10.53
C ARG A 111 13.24 4.36 -11.50
N PRO A 112 13.24 4.06 -12.81
CA PRO A 112 12.62 4.95 -13.79
C PRO A 112 11.16 5.22 -13.45
N ASN A 113 10.73 6.45 -13.67
CA ASN A 113 9.34 6.88 -13.48
C ASN A 113 8.87 6.76 -12.03
N THR A 114 9.80 6.85 -11.06
CA THR A 114 9.45 6.91 -9.66
C THR A 114 9.98 8.18 -9.02
N PHE A 115 9.27 8.62 -7.98
CA PHE A 115 9.61 9.82 -7.22
C PHE A 115 9.47 9.50 -5.74
N ILE A 116 10.20 10.22 -4.91
CA ILE A 116 10.26 9.95 -3.49
C ILE A 116 9.87 11.20 -2.73
N HIS A 117 8.95 11.04 -1.78
CA HIS A 117 8.67 12.04 -0.75
C HIS A 117 9.21 11.50 0.56
N GLU A 118 10.11 12.24 1.18
CA GLU A 118 10.80 11.74 2.35
C GLU A 118 10.70 12.72 3.51
N THR A 119 10.31 12.22 4.68
CA THR A 119 10.30 12.96 5.93
C THR A 119 11.24 12.26 6.92
N ALA A 120 11.30 12.77 8.16
CA ALA A 120 12.08 12.11 9.21
C ALA A 120 11.54 10.71 9.54
N ASP A 121 10.26 10.48 9.30
CA ASP A 121 9.59 9.24 9.73
C ASP A 121 9.32 8.25 8.62
N VAL A 122 9.10 8.71 7.39
CA VAL A 122 8.70 7.84 6.29
C VAL A 122 9.35 8.25 4.99
N LYS A 123 9.46 7.27 4.11
CA LYS A 123 9.89 7.47 2.73
C LYS A 123 8.82 6.86 1.84
N ILE A 124 8.21 7.69 1.00
CA ILE A 124 7.08 7.29 0.17
C ILE A 124 7.53 7.30 -1.28
N VAL A 125 7.34 6.17 -1.96
CA VAL A 125 7.70 6.03 -3.38
C VAL A 125 6.41 6.09 -4.18
N ILE A 126 6.34 7.04 -5.13
CA ILE A 126 5.21 7.18 -6.04
C ILE A 126 5.68 6.99 -7.48
N ASN A 127 4.77 6.58 -8.36
CA ASN A 127 5.10 6.47 -9.77
C ASN A 127 4.68 7.74 -10.52
N SER A 128 4.92 7.77 -11.82
CA SER A 128 4.66 8.96 -12.64
C SER A 128 3.18 9.31 -12.74
N SER A 129 2.28 8.38 -12.44
CA SER A 129 0.84 8.66 -12.42
C SER A 129 0.35 9.13 -11.05
N GLY A 130 1.24 9.22 -10.06
CA GLY A 130 0.87 9.66 -8.72
C GLY A 130 0.46 8.55 -7.78
N LYS A 131 0.57 7.29 -8.21
CA LYS A 131 0.20 6.15 -7.37
C LYS A 131 1.30 5.85 -6.37
N VAL A 132 0.94 5.71 -5.11
CA VAL A 132 1.86 5.29 -4.06
C VAL A 132 2.15 3.81 -4.24
N VAL A 133 3.39 3.45 -4.55
CA VAL A 133 3.76 2.07 -4.86
C VAL A 133 4.41 1.37 -3.68
N THR A 134 5.06 2.09 -2.79
CA THR A 134 5.54 1.51 -1.53
C THR A 134 5.76 2.60 -0.49
N VAL A 135 5.79 2.18 0.77
CA VAL A 135 6.01 3.06 1.91
C VAL A 135 7.04 2.38 2.82
N ILE A 136 8.04 3.15 3.21
CA ILE A 136 9.13 2.66 4.06
C ILE A 136 9.15 3.48 5.34
N SER A 137 9.08 2.81 6.48
CA SER A 137 9.25 3.47 7.77
C SER A 137 10.74 3.65 8.07
N LYS A 138 11.05 4.70 8.80
CA LYS A 138 12.46 5.03 9.09
C LYS A 138 12.80 4.89 10.56
#